data_694368eef162d2e4d4e4b920e5d0f213
#
_entry.id   694368eef162d2e4d4e4b920e5d0f213
#
_cell.length_a   1.000
_cell.length_b   1.000
_cell.length_c   1.000
_cell.angle_alpha   90.00
_cell.angle_beta   90.00
_cell.angle_gamma   90.00
#
_symmetry.space_group_name_H-M   'P 1'
#
loop_
_entity.id
_entity.type
_entity.pdbx_description
1 polymer ?
#
loop_
_entity_poly.entity_id
_entity_poly.type
_entity_poly.pdbx_seq_one_letter_code
_entity_poly.pdbx_strand_id
1 'polypeptide(L)'
;MKIGIFFTYDYSLETLEKSGILKRELEIYSVLNKQYGISITLFTYGGERDHKLMPNLQGIEVYPIYEHIKRSSNKYARFLKSFFIPFLLKKEIKKHAILQQHQLTGFWVPFISKLFYKIPIYTRTGYDTYNFSIRQNSSVFIKTFFKYLTFLALRFSNIYSVTSESDFLFLKNKFKIEKDKLVIRPNWVASKSKNDGVIINNILCVGRLVNQKNYPLLIAEFSKNIHDLTLDIVGSGPLEKKILRLAKELNVKINLLGVINHNELSELYAKYRFFITSSIFEGNPKSVLEAMGSGCVVIASKIPAHQEIITHMKDGILFDIEKPELNNIFSQLKASPEDASIISKNAIERVKQNNSISKISKDMYMDYLSILD
;
A
#
# COMPACT_ATOMS: atom_id res chain seq x y z
N MET A 1 8.00 -16.18 -19.81
CA MET A 1 7.09 -16.65 -18.74
C MET A 1 5.82 -15.82 -18.75
N LYS A 2 4.63 -16.48 -18.63
CA LYS A 2 3.33 -15.76 -18.55
C LYS A 2 2.75 -15.93 -17.15
N ILE A 3 2.37 -14.82 -16.50
CA ILE A 3 1.82 -14.80 -15.12
C ILE A 3 0.41 -14.23 -15.15
N GLY A 4 -0.53 -14.92 -14.50
CA GLY A 4 -1.89 -14.43 -14.29
C GLY A 4 -2.03 -13.78 -12.90
N ILE A 5 -2.39 -12.51 -12.84
CA ILE A 5 -2.54 -11.75 -11.59
C ILE A 5 -4.00 -11.52 -11.30
N PHE A 6 -4.51 -12.16 -10.26
CA PHE A 6 -5.87 -11.94 -9.76
C PHE A 6 -5.88 -10.76 -8.80
N PHE A 7 -6.72 -9.77 -9.10
CA PHE A 7 -6.93 -8.63 -8.23
C PHE A 7 -7.69 -9.04 -6.97
N THR A 8 -7.64 -8.18 -5.97
CA THR A 8 -8.51 -8.28 -4.79
C THR A 8 -9.95 -8.50 -5.23
N TYR A 9 -10.65 -9.43 -4.59
CA TYR A 9 -12.03 -9.73 -4.93
C TYR A 9 -12.90 -8.47 -5.03
N ASP A 10 -13.68 -8.37 -6.10
CA ASP A 10 -14.58 -7.27 -6.46
C ASP A 10 -13.87 -5.92 -6.75
N TYR A 11 -12.54 -5.91 -6.97
CA TYR A 11 -11.77 -4.75 -7.41
C TYR A 11 -11.51 -4.76 -8.91
N SER A 12 -11.66 -3.60 -9.54
CA SER A 12 -11.41 -3.35 -10.96
C SER A 12 -10.36 -2.27 -11.15
N LEU A 13 -9.86 -2.07 -12.37
CA LEU A 13 -8.99 -0.93 -12.68
C LEU A 13 -9.73 0.39 -12.45
N GLU A 14 -11.03 0.44 -12.77
CA GLU A 14 -11.86 1.61 -12.49
C GLU A 14 -11.88 1.97 -10.98
N THR A 15 -11.91 0.95 -10.11
CA THR A 15 -11.85 1.16 -8.67
C THR A 15 -10.51 1.78 -8.24
N LEU A 16 -9.40 1.32 -8.83
CA LEU A 16 -8.07 1.86 -8.56
C LEU A 16 -7.92 3.29 -9.12
N GLU A 17 -8.48 3.55 -10.30
CA GLU A 17 -8.47 4.89 -10.90
C GLU A 17 -9.21 5.90 -10.03
N LYS A 18 -10.45 5.59 -9.61
CA LYS A 18 -11.24 6.43 -8.71
C LYS A 18 -10.54 6.70 -7.38
N SER A 19 -9.67 5.80 -6.95
CA SER A 19 -8.86 5.95 -5.74
C SER A 19 -7.53 6.69 -5.99
N GLY A 20 -7.23 7.10 -7.24
CA GLY A 20 -6.01 7.80 -7.63
C GLY A 20 -4.73 6.95 -7.58
N ILE A 21 -4.84 5.62 -7.46
CA ILE A 21 -3.69 4.73 -7.23
C ILE A 21 -3.37 3.81 -8.41
N LEU A 22 -4.15 3.84 -9.50
CA LEU A 22 -4.04 2.93 -10.62
C LEU A 22 -2.61 2.85 -11.18
N LYS A 23 -2.03 3.99 -11.55
CA LYS A 23 -0.68 4.05 -12.15
C LYS A 23 0.36 3.46 -11.22
N ARG A 24 0.31 3.82 -9.94
CA ARG A 24 1.23 3.31 -8.91
C ARG A 24 1.20 1.79 -8.77
N GLU A 25 0.01 1.20 -8.79
CA GLU A 25 -0.15 -0.26 -8.64
C GLU A 25 0.28 -1.02 -9.90
N LEU A 26 0.15 -0.41 -11.10
CA LEU A 26 0.52 -1.04 -12.36
C LEU A 26 2.00 -0.88 -12.73
N GLU A 27 2.71 0.08 -12.15
CA GLU A 27 4.08 0.43 -12.51
C GLU A 27 5.04 -0.75 -12.35
N ILE A 28 4.92 -1.53 -11.26
CA ILE A 28 5.77 -2.70 -11.01
C ILE A 28 5.63 -3.75 -12.12
N TYR A 29 4.43 -3.94 -12.64
CA TYR A 29 4.16 -4.90 -13.71
C TYR A 29 4.77 -4.45 -15.03
N SER A 30 4.78 -3.14 -15.31
CA SER A 30 5.50 -2.57 -16.44
C SER A 30 7.01 -2.81 -16.36
N VAL A 31 7.58 -2.67 -15.16
CA VAL A 31 9.01 -2.92 -14.93
C VAL A 31 9.32 -4.42 -15.09
N LEU A 32 8.51 -5.31 -14.51
CA LEU A 32 8.66 -6.76 -14.66
C LEU A 32 8.60 -7.21 -16.13
N ASN A 33 7.69 -6.64 -16.91
CA ASN A 33 7.61 -6.92 -18.33
C ASN A 33 8.84 -6.39 -19.09
N LYS A 34 9.18 -5.11 -18.94
CA LYS A 34 10.26 -4.47 -19.70
C LYS A 34 11.65 -5.01 -19.38
N GLN A 35 11.95 -5.29 -18.10
CA GLN A 35 13.27 -5.70 -17.66
C GLN A 35 13.49 -7.22 -17.73
N TYR A 36 12.44 -8.01 -17.51
CA TYR A 36 12.55 -9.47 -17.39
C TYR A 36 11.73 -10.25 -18.42
N GLY A 37 11.06 -9.57 -19.36
CA GLY A 37 10.27 -10.20 -20.43
C GLY A 37 9.07 -11.02 -19.92
N ILE A 38 8.52 -10.67 -18.75
CA ILE A 38 7.36 -11.37 -18.19
C ILE A 38 6.10 -10.90 -18.89
N SER A 39 5.36 -11.80 -19.52
CA SER A 39 4.00 -11.52 -20.01
C SER A 39 3.01 -11.59 -18.84
N ILE A 40 2.14 -10.60 -18.69
CA ILE A 40 1.25 -10.48 -17.54
C ILE A 40 -0.21 -10.37 -18.03
N THR A 41 -1.09 -11.18 -17.45
CA THR A 41 -2.54 -11.03 -17.61
C THR A 41 -3.15 -10.58 -16.28
N LEU A 42 -3.80 -9.43 -16.26
CA LEU A 42 -4.48 -8.87 -15.10
C LEU A 42 -5.95 -9.31 -15.08
N PHE A 43 -6.29 -10.26 -14.24
CA PHE A 43 -7.66 -10.69 -14.00
C PHE A 43 -8.33 -9.71 -13.03
N THR A 44 -9.18 -8.83 -13.55
CA THR A 44 -9.87 -7.81 -12.78
C THR A 44 -11.35 -8.15 -12.59
N TYR A 45 -11.96 -7.68 -11.51
CA TYR A 45 -13.41 -7.80 -11.30
C TYR A 45 -14.16 -6.61 -11.94
N GLY A 46 -13.73 -6.24 -13.15
CA GLY A 46 -14.30 -5.17 -13.96
C GLY A 46 -15.00 -5.69 -15.22
N GLY A 47 -15.34 -4.78 -16.10
CA GLY A 47 -15.89 -4.99 -17.42
C GLY A 47 -15.15 -4.16 -18.47
N GLU A 48 -15.79 -3.85 -19.60
CA GLU A 48 -15.22 -3.15 -20.77
C GLU A 48 -14.42 -1.87 -20.43
N ARG A 49 -14.80 -1.15 -19.38
CA ARG A 49 -14.09 0.07 -18.95
C ARG A 49 -12.64 -0.19 -18.54
N ASP A 50 -12.34 -1.38 -18.01
CA ASP A 50 -10.98 -1.69 -17.59
C ASP A 50 -10.01 -1.71 -18.78
N HIS A 51 -10.44 -2.11 -19.99
CA HIS A 51 -9.60 -2.03 -21.19
C HIS A 51 -9.23 -0.59 -21.54
N LYS A 52 -10.17 0.36 -21.37
CA LYS A 52 -9.95 1.79 -21.69
C LYS A 52 -8.98 2.47 -20.72
N LEU A 53 -8.82 1.91 -19.53
CA LEU A 53 -7.96 2.44 -18.47
C LEU A 53 -6.51 1.96 -18.58
N MET A 54 -6.27 0.92 -19.36
CA MET A 54 -4.90 0.45 -19.60
C MET A 54 -4.29 1.23 -20.75
N PRO A 55 -3.19 1.94 -20.54
CA PRO A 55 -2.32 2.32 -21.65
C PRO A 55 -1.87 1.05 -22.36
N ASN A 56 -1.73 1.09 -23.68
CA ASN A 56 -1.21 -0.04 -24.48
C ASN A 56 0.23 -0.38 -24.01
N LEU A 57 0.34 -1.15 -22.96
CA LEU A 57 1.60 -1.65 -22.45
C LEU A 57 1.86 -3.01 -23.11
N GLN A 58 2.83 -3.03 -24.02
CA GLN A 58 3.27 -4.26 -24.66
C GLN A 58 3.58 -5.34 -23.59
N GLY A 59 2.97 -6.52 -23.72
CA GLY A 59 3.18 -7.64 -22.79
C GLY A 59 2.35 -7.63 -21.51
N ILE A 60 1.43 -6.64 -21.33
CA ILE A 60 0.45 -6.64 -20.24
C ILE A 60 -0.96 -6.63 -20.84
N GLU A 61 -1.71 -7.67 -20.54
CA GLU A 61 -3.08 -7.88 -21.00
C GLU A 61 -4.06 -7.70 -19.84
N VAL A 62 -5.17 -7.03 -20.06
CA VAL A 62 -6.27 -6.96 -19.10
C VAL A 62 -7.33 -7.98 -19.47
N TYR A 63 -7.77 -8.75 -18.49
CA TYR A 63 -8.84 -9.73 -18.64
C TYR A 63 -9.94 -9.45 -17.63
N PRO A 64 -10.94 -8.60 -17.97
CA PRO A 64 -12.03 -8.27 -17.08
C PRO A 64 -12.97 -9.46 -16.93
N ILE A 65 -13.06 -10.00 -15.72
CA ILE A 65 -13.83 -11.22 -15.43
C ILE A 65 -15.31 -11.07 -15.80
N TYR A 66 -15.88 -9.88 -15.58
CA TYR A 66 -17.31 -9.64 -15.83
C TYR A 66 -17.68 -9.38 -17.30
N GLU A 67 -16.73 -9.41 -18.22
CA GLU A 67 -17.02 -9.55 -19.65
C GLU A 67 -17.34 -11.00 -20.04
N HIS A 68 -16.76 -11.96 -19.31
CA HIS A 68 -16.91 -13.38 -19.60
C HIS A 68 -17.92 -14.07 -18.69
N ILE A 69 -18.22 -13.47 -17.53
CA ILE A 69 -19.14 -14.02 -16.53
C ILE A 69 -20.13 -12.94 -16.12
N LYS A 70 -21.44 -13.22 -16.26
CA LYS A 70 -22.48 -12.26 -15.87
C LYS A 70 -22.35 -11.83 -14.41
N ARG A 71 -22.10 -10.54 -14.19
CA ARG A 71 -22.02 -9.94 -12.86
C ARG A 71 -23.39 -10.00 -12.17
N SER A 72 -23.43 -10.53 -10.96
CA SER A 72 -24.66 -10.49 -10.13
C SER A 72 -24.76 -9.14 -9.41
N SER A 73 -25.94 -8.53 -9.38
CA SER A 73 -26.21 -7.34 -8.55
C SER A 73 -26.18 -7.66 -7.06
N ASN A 74 -26.65 -8.85 -6.69
CA ASN A 74 -26.60 -9.33 -5.29
C ASN A 74 -25.17 -9.67 -4.89
N LYS A 75 -24.66 -9.01 -3.85
CA LYS A 75 -23.28 -9.19 -3.36
C LYS A 75 -22.98 -10.62 -2.86
N TYR A 76 -23.95 -11.29 -2.24
CA TYR A 76 -23.76 -12.65 -1.74
C TYR A 76 -23.74 -13.66 -2.88
N ALA A 77 -24.64 -13.53 -3.85
CA ALA A 77 -24.62 -14.36 -5.05
C ALA A 77 -23.34 -14.14 -5.86
N ARG A 78 -22.84 -12.89 -5.94
CA ARG A 78 -21.56 -12.55 -6.59
C ARG A 78 -20.40 -13.24 -5.88
N PHE A 79 -20.37 -13.20 -4.55
CA PHE A 79 -19.37 -13.90 -3.75
C PHE A 79 -19.38 -15.41 -4.00
N LEU A 80 -20.55 -16.08 -3.91
CA LEU A 80 -20.67 -17.50 -4.19
C LEU A 80 -20.26 -17.86 -5.62
N LYS A 81 -20.65 -17.07 -6.61
CA LYS A 81 -20.25 -17.29 -8.01
C LYS A 81 -18.74 -17.17 -8.22
N SER A 82 -18.03 -16.40 -7.41
CA SER A 82 -16.58 -16.24 -7.54
C SER A 82 -15.80 -17.54 -7.31
N PHE A 83 -16.34 -18.51 -6.59
CA PHE A 83 -15.73 -19.83 -6.42
C PHE A 83 -15.77 -20.68 -7.71
N PHE A 84 -16.63 -20.33 -8.67
CA PHE A 84 -16.74 -21.01 -9.96
C PHE A 84 -15.88 -20.38 -11.05
N ILE A 85 -15.27 -19.20 -10.79
CA ILE A 85 -14.37 -18.52 -11.74
C ILE A 85 -13.28 -19.47 -12.30
N PRO A 86 -12.59 -20.30 -11.49
CA PRO A 86 -11.58 -21.22 -12.00
C PRO A 86 -12.10 -22.15 -13.11
N PHE A 87 -13.31 -22.62 -12.97
CA PHE A 87 -13.91 -23.54 -13.95
C PHE A 87 -14.39 -22.81 -15.20
N LEU A 88 -15.04 -21.66 -15.03
CA LEU A 88 -15.58 -20.85 -16.11
C LEU A 88 -14.47 -20.27 -16.99
N LEU A 89 -13.35 -19.87 -16.40
CA LEU A 89 -12.20 -19.29 -17.11
C LEU A 89 -11.03 -20.29 -17.29
N LYS A 90 -11.29 -21.60 -17.20
CA LYS A 90 -10.28 -22.67 -17.27
C LYS A 90 -9.31 -22.51 -18.43
N LYS A 91 -9.83 -22.22 -19.64
CA LYS A 91 -9.02 -22.11 -20.87
C LYS A 91 -7.99 -20.99 -20.74
N GLU A 92 -8.38 -19.84 -20.14
CA GLU A 92 -7.49 -18.70 -19.97
C GLU A 92 -6.50 -18.94 -18.83
N ILE A 93 -7.00 -19.36 -17.67
CA ILE A 93 -6.17 -19.61 -16.48
C ILE A 93 -5.02 -20.59 -16.79
N LYS A 94 -5.27 -21.66 -17.56
CA LYS A 94 -4.26 -22.66 -17.92
C LYS A 94 -3.14 -22.16 -18.84
N LYS A 95 -3.22 -20.97 -19.39
CA LYS A 95 -2.13 -20.36 -20.19
C LYS A 95 -0.99 -19.82 -19.33
N HIS A 96 -1.15 -19.76 -18.02
CA HIS A 96 -0.23 -19.11 -17.10
C HIS A 96 0.64 -20.13 -16.35
N ALA A 97 1.93 -19.82 -16.24
CA ALA A 97 2.89 -20.62 -15.49
C ALA A 97 2.73 -20.44 -13.97
N ILE A 98 2.34 -19.24 -13.55
CA ILE A 98 2.11 -18.88 -12.13
C ILE A 98 0.83 -18.07 -12.04
N LEU A 99 0.05 -18.31 -10.99
CA LEU A 99 -1.05 -17.44 -10.62
C LEU A 99 -0.65 -16.60 -9.39
N GLN A 100 -0.68 -15.29 -9.55
CA GLN A 100 -0.46 -14.37 -8.44
C GLN A 100 -1.79 -13.87 -7.90
N GLN A 101 -1.96 -13.93 -6.60
CA GLN A 101 -3.05 -13.25 -5.90
C GLN A 101 -2.56 -11.89 -5.37
N HIS A 102 -3.25 -10.83 -5.78
CA HIS A 102 -3.01 -9.48 -5.26
C HIS A 102 -3.92 -9.22 -4.07
N GLN A 103 -3.36 -9.17 -2.87
CA GLN A 103 -4.04 -9.19 -1.58
C GLN A 103 -4.74 -10.52 -1.25
N LEU A 104 -5.07 -10.72 0.03
CA LEU A 104 -5.63 -11.99 0.51
C LEU A 104 -7.02 -12.29 -0.02
N THR A 105 -7.88 -11.24 -0.12
CA THR A 105 -9.28 -11.42 -0.51
C THR A 105 -9.39 -11.77 -1.99
N GLY A 106 -9.96 -12.93 -2.29
CA GLY A 106 -10.00 -13.51 -3.64
C GLY A 106 -9.09 -14.74 -3.78
N PHE A 107 -8.27 -15.05 -2.77
CA PHE A 107 -7.34 -16.20 -2.80
C PHE A 107 -7.98 -17.53 -3.17
N TRP A 108 -9.27 -17.72 -2.90
CA TRP A 108 -9.99 -18.94 -3.28
C TRP A 108 -9.96 -19.24 -4.79
N VAL A 109 -9.82 -18.22 -5.65
CA VAL A 109 -9.74 -18.42 -7.11
C VAL A 109 -8.42 -19.09 -7.51
N PRO A 110 -7.22 -18.56 -7.22
CA PRO A 110 -5.97 -19.27 -7.50
C PRO A 110 -5.84 -20.57 -6.68
N PHE A 111 -6.39 -20.64 -5.47
CA PHE A 111 -6.38 -21.86 -4.66
C PHE A 111 -7.12 -23.02 -5.34
N ILE A 112 -8.35 -22.80 -5.79
CA ILE A 112 -9.12 -23.81 -6.53
C ILE A 112 -8.42 -24.14 -7.84
N SER A 113 -7.88 -23.14 -8.55
CA SER A 113 -7.10 -23.38 -9.78
C SER A 113 -5.88 -24.28 -9.54
N LYS A 114 -5.17 -24.10 -8.42
CA LYS A 114 -4.06 -24.99 -8.04
C LYS A 114 -4.51 -26.42 -7.80
N LEU A 115 -5.63 -26.61 -7.08
CA LEU A 115 -6.13 -27.95 -6.80
C LEU A 115 -6.48 -28.73 -8.08
N PHE A 116 -7.09 -28.06 -9.08
CA PHE A 116 -7.57 -28.72 -10.30
C PHE A 116 -6.56 -28.71 -11.46
N TYR A 117 -5.70 -27.67 -11.54
CA TYR A 117 -4.81 -27.48 -12.69
C TYR A 117 -3.33 -27.54 -12.32
N LYS A 118 -3.01 -27.69 -11.02
CA LYS A 118 -1.65 -27.79 -10.48
C LYS A 118 -0.76 -26.57 -10.77
N ILE A 119 -1.36 -25.40 -11.07
CA ILE A 119 -0.63 -24.17 -11.32
C ILE A 119 -0.13 -23.60 -9.98
N PRO A 120 1.16 -23.27 -9.85
CA PRO A 120 1.71 -22.71 -8.63
C PRO A 120 1.16 -21.31 -8.32
N ILE A 121 1.17 -20.94 -7.02
CA ILE A 121 0.62 -19.69 -6.53
C ILE A 121 1.68 -18.85 -5.85
N TYR A 122 1.75 -17.57 -6.24
CA TYR A 122 2.41 -16.50 -5.52
C TYR A 122 1.34 -15.61 -4.86
N THR A 123 1.35 -15.44 -3.55
CA THR A 123 0.42 -14.52 -2.88
C THR A 123 1.18 -13.31 -2.38
N ARG A 124 0.72 -12.10 -2.74
CA ARG A 124 1.29 -10.84 -2.28
C ARG A 124 0.26 -10.04 -1.49
N THR A 125 0.58 -9.71 -0.24
CA THR A 125 -0.28 -8.90 0.62
C THR A 125 0.43 -7.59 0.98
N GLY A 126 -0.25 -6.47 0.81
CA GLY A 126 0.25 -5.15 1.20
C GLY A 126 0.14 -4.89 2.72
N TYR A 127 -0.68 -5.67 3.38
CA TYR A 127 -0.83 -5.79 4.84
C TYR A 127 -1.51 -7.12 5.14
N ASP A 128 -1.25 -7.69 6.30
CA ASP A 128 -1.95 -8.91 6.70
C ASP A 128 -3.39 -8.59 7.14
N THR A 129 -4.36 -9.11 6.38
CA THR A 129 -5.77 -8.81 6.59
C THR A 129 -6.31 -9.38 7.91
N TYR A 130 -5.77 -10.54 8.36
CA TYR A 130 -6.16 -11.11 9.64
C TYR A 130 -5.64 -10.27 10.81
N ASN A 131 -4.35 -9.90 10.81
CA ASN A 131 -3.76 -9.00 11.80
C ASN A 131 -4.50 -7.65 11.84
N PHE A 132 -4.83 -7.12 10.67
CA PHE A 132 -5.56 -5.87 10.53
C PHE A 132 -6.98 -5.97 11.12
N SER A 133 -7.68 -7.08 10.90
CA SER A 133 -9.00 -7.34 11.48
C SER A 133 -8.99 -7.42 13.01
N ILE A 134 -7.88 -7.91 13.60
CA ILE A 134 -7.67 -7.91 15.05
C ILE A 134 -7.51 -6.47 15.56
N ARG A 135 -6.61 -5.70 14.93
CA ARG A 135 -6.30 -4.30 15.32
C ARG A 135 -7.49 -3.36 15.18
N GLN A 136 -8.35 -3.60 14.19
CA GLN A 136 -9.61 -2.85 14.00
C GLN A 136 -10.76 -3.32 14.90
N ASN A 137 -10.52 -4.30 15.74
CA ASN A 137 -11.54 -4.92 16.59
C ASN A 137 -12.80 -5.37 15.80
N SER A 138 -12.59 -5.95 14.61
CA SER A 138 -13.65 -6.50 13.77
C SER A 138 -14.44 -7.59 14.50
N SER A 139 -15.65 -7.93 14.03
CA SER A 139 -16.45 -9.00 14.62
C SER A 139 -15.70 -10.35 14.63
N VAL A 140 -16.07 -11.22 15.56
CA VAL A 140 -15.45 -12.56 15.69
C VAL A 140 -15.55 -13.36 14.39
N PHE A 141 -16.69 -13.25 13.70
CA PHE A 141 -16.91 -13.90 12.41
C PHE A 141 -15.90 -13.45 11.35
N ILE A 142 -15.66 -12.13 11.22
CA ILE A 142 -14.68 -11.56 10.27
C ILE A 142 -13.26 -12.00 10.63
N LYS A 143 -12.88 -11.93 11.91
CA LYS A 143 -11.57 -12.39 12.39
C LYS A 143 -11.35 -13.88 12.08
N THR A 144 -12.35 -14.70 12.32
CA THR A 144 -12.30 -16.14 12.06
C THR A 144 -12.18 -16.44 10.57
N PHE A 145 -12.98 -15.78 9.74
CA PHE A 145 -12.91 -15.91 8.29
C PHE A 145 -11.50 -15.57 7.75
N PHE A 146 -10.94 -14.42 8.12
CA PHE A 146 -9.61 -14.03 7.68
C PHE A 146 -8.51 -14.93 8.26
N LYS A 147 -8.65 -15.41 9.49
CA LYS A 147 -7.73 -16.39 10.06
C LYS A 147 -7.63 -17.66 9.20
N TYR A 148 -8.76 -18.24 8.82
CA TYR A 148 -8.79 -19.45 7.99
C TYR A 148 -8.33 -19.17 6.57
N LEU A 149 -8.71 -18.04 5.98
CA LEU A 149 -8.26 -17.66 4.64
C LEU A 149 -6.74 -17.43 4.60
N THR A 150 -6.18 -16.77 5.62
CA THR A 150 -4.72 -16.59 5.77
C THR A 150 -4.02 -17.94 5.92
N PHE A 151 -4.57 -18.84 6.78
CA PHE A 151 -4.02 -20.19 6.95
C PHE A 151 -3.99 -20.96 5.61
N LEU A 152 -5.07 -20.95 4.85
CA LEU A 152 -5.13 -21.60 3.54
C LEU A 152 -4.10 -20.97 2.57
N ALA A 153 -4.03 -19.65 2.54
CA ALA A 153 -3.08 -18.95 1.66
C ALA A 153 -1.62 -19.30 2.01
N LEU A 154 -1.26 -19.29 3.27
CA LEU A 154 0.06 -19.69 3.74
C LEU A 154 0.39 -21.17 3.45
N ARG A 155 -0.60 -22.04 3.58
CA ARG A 155 -0.40 -23.49 3.36
C ARG A 155 -0.26 -23.87 1.89
N PHE A 156 -1.01 -23.21 1.02
CA PHE A 156 -1.12 -23.57 -0.39
C PHE A 156 -0.40 -22.67 -1.38
N SER A 157 0.04 -21.48 -0.99
CA SER A 157 0.97 -20.70 -1.82
C SER A 157 2.33 -21.37 -1.87
N ASN A 158 3.01 -21.25 -3.01
CA ASN A 158 4.42 -21.61 -3.13
C ASN A 158 5.26 -20.55 -2.42
N ILE A 159 4.93 -19.28 -2.64
CA ILE A 159 5.48 -18.15 -1.90
C ILE A 159 4.33 -17.25 -1.43
N TYR A 160 4.40 -16.84 -0.18
CA TYR A 160 3.53 -15.83 0.44
C TYR A 160 4.37 -14.62 0.84
N SER A 161 4.16 -13.48 0.22
CA SER A 161 4.92 -12.28 0.50
C SER A 161 4.09 -11.26 1.30
N VAL A 162 4.72 -10.72 2.35
CA VAL A 162 4.23 -9.60 3.15
C VAL A 162 5.11 -8.38 2.94
N THR A 163 4.64 -7.20 3.33
CA THR A 163 5.38 -5.96 3.10
C THR A 163 6.17 -5.46 4.30
N SER A 164 5.98 -6.04 5.48
CA SER A 164 6.61 -5.61 6.73
C SER A 164 7.15 -6.78 7.54
N GLU A 165 8.18 -6.52 8.34
CA GLU A 165 8.72 -7.50 9.26
C GLU A 165 7.73 -7.82 10.38
N SER A 166 6.96 -6.84 10.83
CA SER A 166 5.92 -7.04 11.85
C SER A 166 4.86 -8.02 11.39
N ASP A 167 4.39 -7.95 10.14
CA ASP A 167 3.44 -8.93 9.61
C ASP A 167 4.11 -10.30 9.38
N PHE A 168 5.37 -10.32 8.95
CA PHE A 168 6.15 -11.56 8.83
C PHE A 168 6.26 -12.30 10.17
N LEU A 169 6.69 -11.62 11.22
CA LEU A 169 6.83 -12.19 12.55
C LEU A 169 5.48 -12.62 13.13
N PHE A 170 4.45 -11.81 12.96
CA PHE A 170 3.10 -12.14 13.38
C PHE A 170 2.62 -13.46 12.74
N LEU A 171 2.72 -13.58 11.41
CA LEU A 171 2.27 -14.78 10.69
C LEU A 171 3.12 -16.01 11.03
N LYS A 172 4.44 -15.85 11.08
CA LYS A 172 5.38 -16.92 11.44
C LYS A 172 5.05 -17.51 12.81
N ASN A 173 4.87 -16.65 13.82
CA ASN A 173 4.58 -17.08 15.18
C ASN A 173 3.17 -17.66 15.32
N LYS A 174 2.18 -17.04 14.67
CA LYS A 174 0.78 -17.43 14.77
C LYS A 174 0.46 -18.76 14.09
N PHE A 175 1.07 -19.00 12.91
CA PHE A 175 0.77 -20.16 12.07
C PHE A 175 1.90 -21.20 12.01
N LYS A 176 3.03 -20.97 12.71
CA LYS A 176 4.19 -21.88 12.78
C LYS A 176 4.71 -22.28 11.37
N ILE A 177 4.94 -21.28 10.51
CA ILE A 177 5.29 -21.50 9.11
C ILE A 177 6.78 -21.74 8.97
N GLU A 178 7.15 -22.66 8.07
CA GLU A 178 8.54 -22.87 7.63
C GLU A 178 9.07 -21.64 6.88
N LYS A 179 10.37 -21.35 7.05
CA LYS A 179 10.98 -20.09 6.62
C LYS A 179 10.91 -19.84 5.10
N ASP A 180 10.88 -20.88 4.26
CA ASP A 180 11.14 -20.75 2.84
C ASP A 180 9.94 -20.25 2.01
N LYS A 181 8.73 -20.30 2.57
CA LYS A 181 7.50 -19.89 1.88
C LYS A 181 7.02 -18.48 2.20
N LEU A 182 7.42 -17.94 3.35
CA LEU A 182 7.02 -16.61 3.80
C LEU A 182 8.21 -15.65 3.60
N VAL A 183 8.02 -14.63 2.76
CA VAL A 183 9.07 -13.67 2.42
C VAL A 183 8.61 -12.23 2.64
N ILE A 184 9.57 -11.33 2.87
CA ILE A 184 9.30 -9.91 2.98
C ILE A 184 9.59 -9.25 1.63
N ARG A 185 8.57 -8.62 1.02
CA ARG A 185 8.68 -7.81 -0.20
C ARG A 185 8.03 -6.46 0.07
N PRO A 186 8.80 -5.48 0.54
CA PRO A 186 8.30 -4.16 0.90
C PRO A 186 7.55 -3.48 -0.25
N ASN A 187 6.78 -2.47 0.07
CA ASN A 187 6.20 -1.63 -0.96
C ASN A 187 7.29 -0.87 -1.70
N TRP A 188 7.10 -0.70 -3.01
CA TRP A 188 7.97 0.10 -3.87
C TRP A 188 7.45 1.52 -3.99
N VAL A 189 8.37 2.42 -4.24
CA VAL A 189 8.07 3.80 -4.63
C VAL A 189 9.00 4.22 -5.78
N ALA A 190 8.48 5.07 -6.66
CA ALA A 190 9.29 5.76 -7.64
C ALA A 190 10.01 6.92 -6.93
N SER A 191 11.32 6.85 -6.84
CA SER A 191 12.13 7.95 -6.34
C SER A 191 12.14 9.07 -7.42
N LYS A 192 11.62 10.24 -7.10
CA LYS A 192 11.79 11.46 -7.91
C LYS A 192 12.77 12.37 -7.19
N SER A 193 13.69 12.97 -7.95
CA SER A 193 14.57 14.02 -7.42
C SER A 193 13.74 15.20 -6.90
N LYS A 194 14.21 15.81 -5.80
CA LYS A 194 13.66 17.04 -5.28
C LYS A 194 13.69 18.10 -6.39
N ASN A 195 12.59 18.76 -6.66
CA ASN A 195 12.58 19.90 -7.55
C ASN A 195 13.20 21.10 -6.82
N ASP A 196 14.09 21.86 -7.50
CA ASP A 196 14.64 23.12 -7.00
C ASP A 196 13.61 24.28 -7.00
N GLY A 197 12.32 23.93 -7.00
CA GLY A 197 11.19 24.85 -7.00
C GLY A 197 10.85 25.44 -5.63
N VAL A 198 9.80 26.25 -5.59
CA VAL A 198 9.30 26.91 -4.37
C VAL A 198 8.94 25.87 -3.31
N ILE A 199 9.61 25.94 -2.15
CA ILE A 199 9.32 25.08 -1.00
C ILE A 199 8.12 25.66 -0.24
N ILE A 200 7.09 24.85 -0.08
CA ILE A 200 5.91 25.19 0.72
C ILE A 200 6.25 24.99 2.21
N ASN A 201 6.07 26.03 3.01
CA ASN A 201 6.34 25.98 4.45
C ASN A 201 5.26 25.25 5.27
N ASN A 202 4.11 24.92 4.65
CA ASN A 202 3.08 24.10 5.28
C ASN A 202 3.57 22.68 5.52
N ILE A 203 2.84 21.92 6.32
CA ILE A 203 3.14 20.53 6.62
C ILE A 203 2.17 19.64 5.86
N LEU A 204 2.70 18.71 5.08
CA LEU A 204 1.91 17.77 4.30
C LEU A 204 1.53 16.55 5.15
N CYS A 205 0.27 16.15 5.07
CA CYS A 205 -0.22 14.86 5.55
C CYS A 205 -1.03 14.16 4.45
N VAL A 206 -0.75 12.89 4.18
CA VAL A 206 -1.42 12.13 3.11
C VAL A 206 -2.01 10.84 3.65
N GLY A 207 -3.33 10.66 3.49
CA GLY A 207 -3.97 9.42 3.89
C GLY A 207 -5.49 9.52 3.96
N ARG A 208 -6.15 8.36 4.04
CA ARG A 208 -7.61 8.31 4.21
C ARG A 208 -8.03 8.96 5.52
N LEU A 209 -9.14 9.70 5.52
CA LEU A 209 -9.66 10.35 6.72
C LEU A 209 -10.46 9.35 7.59
N VAL A 210 -9.71 8.45 8.25
CA VAL A 210 -10.22 7.35 9.09
C VAL A 210 -9.52 7.33 10.46
N ASN A 211 -10.11 6.64 11.44
CA ASN A 211 -9.57 6.56 12.81
C ASN A 211 -8.11 6.07 12.87
N GLN A 212 -7.73 5.14 12.00
CA GLN A 212 -6.37 4.61 11.89
C GLN A 212 -5.31 5.72 11.74
N LYS A 213 -5.62 6.78 10.98
CA LYS A 213 -4.69 7.89 10.69
C LYS A 213 -4.60 8.93 11.80
N ASN A 214 -5.50 8.89 12.78
CA ASN A 214 -5.48 9.67 14.02
C ASN A 214 -5.28 11.19 13.82
N TYR A 215 -5.96 11.77 12.83
CA TYR A 215 -5.92 13.23 12.59
C TYR A 215 -6.28 14.08 13.81
N PRO A 216 -7.22 13.67 14.71
CA PRO A 216 -7.52 14.44 15.92
C PRO A 216 -6.29 14.72 16.78
N LEU A 217 -5.34 13.76 16.89
CA LEU A 217 -4.09 13.97 17.61
C LEU A 217 -3.26 15.10 16.97
N LEU A 218 -3.10 15.08 15.64
CA LEU A 218 -2.36 16.14 14.94
C LEU A 218 -2.98 17.51 15.20
N ILE A 219 -4.30 17.63 15.06
CA ILE A 219 -5.01 18.90 15.27
C ILE A 219 -4.83 19.37 16.70
N ALA A 220 -4.94 18.49 17.71
CA ALA A 220 -4.73 18.83 19.10
C ALA A 220 -3.29 19.28 19.38
N GLU A 221 -2.30 18.66 18.76
CA GLU A 221 -0.90 19.08 18.89
C GLU A 221 -0.62 20.43 18.20
N PHE A 222 -1.18 20.64 17.02
CA PHE A 222 -1.03 21.89 16.29
C PHE A 222 -1.68 23.08 17.00
N SER A 223 -2.68 22.86 17.86
CA SER A 223 -3.26 23.90 18.70
C SER A 223 -2.35 24.35 19.85
N LYS A 224 -1.26 23.59 20.13
CA LYS A 224 -0.29 23.89 21.19
C LYS A 224 0.92 24.66 20.67
N ASN A 225 0.75 25.91 20.22
CA ASN A 225 1.86 26.79 19.78
C ASN A 225 2.55 26.46 18.44
N ILE A 226 1.93 25.68 17.55
CA ILE A 226 2.38 25.50 16.17
C ILE A 226 1.56 26.41 15.24
N HIS A 227 1.18 27.59 15.70
CA HIS A 227 0.18 28.46 15.05
C HIS A 227 0.61 29.04 13.70
N ASP A 228 1.92 29.08 13.41
CA ASP A 228 2.46 29.63 12.16
C ASP A 228 2.44 28.63 11.01
N LEU A 229 2.16 27.36 11.28
CA LEU A 229 2.18 26.30 10.28
C LEU A 229 0.75 25.87 9.95
N THR A 230 0.49 25.66 8.66
CA THR A 230 -0.75 25.12 8.16
C THR A 230 -0.58 23.63 7.87
N LEU A 231 -1.56 22.82 8.24
CA LEU A 231 -1.58 21.40 7.92
C LEU A 231 -2.38 21.16 6.64
N ASP A 232 -1.68 20.79 5.57
CA ASP A 232 -2.28 20.46 4.29
C ASP A 232 -2.54 18.94 4.25
N ILE A 233 -3.81 18.56 4.11
CA ILE A 233 -4.24 17.16 4.20
C ILE A 233 -4.75 16.70 2.83
N VAL A 234 -4.08 15.71 2.26
CA VAL A 234 -4.50 15.02 1.04
C VAL A 234 -5.20 13.71 1.40
N GLY A 235 -6.42 13.55 0.90
CA GLY A 235 -7.22 12.36 1.08
C GLY A 235 -8.69 12.68 1.32
N SER A 236 -9.48 11.63 1.48
CA SER A 236 -10.92 11.72 1.80
C SER A 236 -11.31 10.61 2.78
N GLY A 237 -12.47 10.73 3.39
CA GLY A 237 -12.97 9.68 4.27
C GLY A 237 -14.08 10.14 5.24
N PRO A 238 -14.65 9.21 6.00
CA PRO A 238 -15.81 9.47 6.83
C PRO A 238 -15.57 10.47 7.97
N LEU A 239 -14.32 10.76 8.33
CA LEU A 239 -13.99 11.69 9.41
C LEU A 239 -13.84 13.14 8.95
N GLU A 240 -14.01 13.45 7.67
CA GLU A 240 -13.78 14.79 7.11
C GLU A 240 -14.51 15.90 7.89
N LYS A 241 -15.82 15.77 8.08
CA LYS A 241 -16.62 16.74 8.84
C LYS A 241 -16.15 16.90 10.30
N LYS A 242 -15.73 15.79 10.92
CA LYS A 242 -15.22 15.81 12.31
C LYS A 242 -13.88 16.53 12.40
N ILE A 243 -13.00 16.31 11.43
CA ILE A 243 -11.67 16.95 11.34
C ILE A 243 -11.82 18.46 11.17
N LEU A 244 -12.68 18.91 10.23
CA LEU A 244 -12.95 20.34 10.01
C LEU A 244 -13.53 21.02 11.26
N ARG A 245 -14.49 20.37 11.93
CA ARG A 245 -15.08 20.92 13.15
C ARG A 245 -14.03 21.05 14.26
N LEU A 246 -13.25 20.02 14.51
CA LEU A 246 -12.21 20.04 15.54
C LEU A 246 -11.14 21.11 15.25
N ALA A 247 -10.71 21.25 14.01
CA ALA A 247 -9.75 22.28 13.62
C ALA A 247 -10.29 23.69 13.88
N LYS A 248 -11.59 23.94 13.59
CA LYS A 248 -12.25 25.21 13.88
C LYS A 248 -12.35 25.47 15.39
N GLU A 249 -12.77 24.45 16.18
CA GLU A 249 -12.90 24.56 17.64
C GLU A 249 -11.55 24.85 18.31
N LEU A 250 -10.46 24.29 17.80
CA LEU A 250 -9.11 24.47 18.33
C LEU A 250 -8.29 25.58 17.64
N ASN A 251 -8.92 26.34 16.73
CA ASN A 251 -8.28 27.41 15.95
C ASN A 251 -7.01 26.96 15.21
N VAL A 252 -7.02 25.76 14.62
CA VAL A 252 -5.91 25.20 13.84
C VAL A 252 -6.12 25.44 12.35
N LYS A 253 -5.10 25.96 11.66
CA LYS A 253 -5.14 26.18 10.20
C LYS A 253 -4.96 24.85 9.48
N ILE A 254 -5.98 24.39 8.76
CA ILE A 254 -5.92 23.19 7.91
C ILE A 254 -6.46 23.48 6.51
N ASN A 255 -5.90 22.84 5.51
CA ASN A 255 -6.43 22.79 4.15
C ASN A 255 -6.74 21.32 3.79
N LEU A 256 -7.97 21.01 3.45
CA LEU A 256 -8.31 19.70 2.89
C LEU A 256 -8.20 19.79 1.37
N LEU A 257 -7.18 19.12 0.82
CA LEU A 257 -6.87 19.14 -0.62
C LEU A 257 -7.63 18.06 -1.42
N GLY A 258 -8.45 17.24 -0.72
CA GLY A 258 -9.19 16.17 -1.37
C GLY A 258 -8.30 15.02 -1.86
N VAL A 259 -8.82 14.22 -2.80
CA VAL A 259 -8.09 13.12 -3.44
C VAL A 259 -7.29 13.68 -4.60
N ILE A 260 -5.98 13.50 -4.57
CA ILE A 260 -5.05 13.92 -5.63
C ILE A 260 -4.54 12.67 -6.35
N ASN A 261 -4.44 12.71 -7.66
CA ASN A 261 -3.91 11.59 -8.43
C ASN A 261 -2.40 11.38 -8.17
N HIS A 262 -1.90 10.17 -8.42
CA HIS A 262 -0.53 9.79 -8.05
C HIS A 262 0.57 10.68 -8.70
N ASN A 263 0.37 11.16 -9.92
CA ASN A 263 1.37 11.99 -10.60
C ASN A 263 1.48 13.35 -9.93
N GLU A 264 0.35 14.02 -9.71
CA GLU A 264 0.26 15.31 -9.03
C GLU A 264 0.71 15.18 -7.57
N LEU A 265 0.36 14.07 -6.90
CA LEU A 265 0.78 13.80 -5.52
C LEU A 265 2.31 13.64 -5.42
N SER A 266 2.93 12.98 -6.40
CA SER A 266 4.38 12.83 -6.46
C SER A 266 5.10 14.19 -6.63
N GLU A 267 4.52 15.10 -7.42
CA GLU A 267 5.02 16.48 -7.58
C GLU A 267 4.77 17.31 -6.31
N LEU A 268 3.64 17.03 -5.65
CA LEU A 268 3.29 17.70 -4.41
C LEU A 268 4.30 17.39 -3.30
N TYR A 269 4.63 16.11 -3.08
CA TYR A 269 5.65 15.74 -2.08
C TYR A 269 6.97 16.52 -2.28
N ALA A 270 7.42 16.69 -3.52
CA ALA A 270 8.67 17.40 -3.80
C ALA A 270 8.67 18.89 -3.42
N LYS A 271 7.47 19.49 -3.25
CA LYS A 271 7.29 20.89 -2.86
C LYS A 271 7.28 21.12 -1.35
N TYR A 272 7.09 20.07 -0.54
CA TYR A 272 7.02 20.21 0.90
C TYR A 272 8.34 19.86 1.59
N ARG A 273 8.70 20.67 2.59
CA ARG A 273 9.85 20.37 3.44
C ARG A 273 9.51 19.28 4.47
N PHE A 274 8.30 19.31 5.02
CA PHE A 274 7.87 18.43 6.10
C PHE A 274 6.66 17.61 5.71
N PHE A 275 6.71 16.35 6.08
CA PHE A 275 5.58 15.43 6.00
C PHE A 275 5.31 14.85 7.39
N ILE A 276 4.02 14.78 7.78
CA ILE A 276 3.64 14.24 9.09
C ILE A 276 2.58 13.15 8.98
N THR A 277 2.68 12.14 9.85
CA THR A 277 1.65 11.11 10.03
C THR A 277 1.56 10.65 11.48
N SER A 278 0.34 10.53 12.00
CA SER A 278 0.02 10.11 13.37
C SER A 278 -0.67 8.75 13.44
N SER A 279 -0.48 7.91 12.43
CA SER A 279 -1.16 6.61 12.34
C SER A 279 -0.97 5.78 13.61
N ILE A 280 -2.04 5.09 14.04
CA ILE A 280 -2.01 4.20 15.21
C ILE A 280 -1.43 2.84 14.83
N PHE A 281 -1.64 2.40 13.60
CA PHE A 281 -1.07 1.18 13.02
C PHE A 281 -1.02 1.28 11.50
N GLU A 282 -0.03 0.61 10.91
CA GLU A 282 0.17 0.49 9.45
C GLU A 282 0.71 -0.90 9.13
N GLY A 283 0.73 -1.25 7.82
CA GLY A 283 1.55 -2.34 7.31
C GLY A 283 2.91 -1.79 6.86
N ASN A 284 3.02 -1.42 5.58
CA ASN A 284 4.19 -0.73 5.03
C ASN A 284 3.70 0.52 4.30
N PRO A 285 3.65 1.69 4.97
CA PRO A 285 2.92 2.87 4.49
C PRO A 285 3.58 3.53 3.30
N LYS A 286 2.97 3.40 2.10
CA LYS A 286 3.49 4.00 0.87
C LYS A 286 3.63 5.52 0.95
N SER A 287 2.70 6.23 1.60
CA SER A 287 2.76 7.69 1.75
C SER A 287 4.01 8.16 2.50
N VAL A 288 4.45 7.42 3.50
CA VAL A 288 5.69 7.70 4.24
C VAL A 288 6.91 7.45 3.34
N LEU A 289 6.94 6.32 2.62
CA LEU A 289 8.01 6.00 1.68
C LEU A 289 8.09 7.00 0.52
N GLU A 290 6.94 7.43 -0.01
CA GLU A 290 6.84 8.44 -1.07
C GLU A 290 7.38 9.80 -0.58
N ALA A 291 7.00 10.21 0.63
CA ALA A 291 7.50 11.45 1.24
C ALA A 291 9.02 11.40 1.48
N MET A 292 9.54 10.29 2.05
CA MET A 292 10.99 10.07 2.23
C MET A 292 11.73 10.11 0.90
N GLY A 293 11.24 9.37 -0.10
CA GLY A 293 11.85 9.29 -1.44
C GLY A 293 11.80 10.60 -2.22
N SER A 294 10.89 11.51 -1.87
CA SER A 294 10.78 12.86 -2.44
C SER A 294 11.56 13.92 -1.66
N GLY A 295 12.24 13.54 -0.58
CA GLY A 295 13.09 14.43 0.23
C GLY A 295 12.34 15.25 1.27
N CYS A 296 11.13 14.88 1.66
CA CYS A 296 10.52 15.42 2.86
C CYS A 296 11.27 14.93 4.11
N VAL A 297 11.40 15.79 5.12
CA VAL A 297 11.69 15.36 6.48
C VAL A 297 10.40 14.76 7.04
N VAL A 298 10.40 13.45 7.21
CA VAL A 298 9.23 12.72 7.69
C VAL A 298 9.18 12.69 9.19
N ILE A 299 8.05 13.12 9.76
CA ILE A 299 7.72 13.09 11.18
C ILE A 299 6.58 12.07 11.36
N ALA A 300 6.85 10.95 11.98
CA ALA A 300 5.89 9.84 12.05
C ALA A 300 5.71 9.33 13.49
N SER A 301 4.50 8.85 13.80
CA SER A 301 4.23 8.17 15.07
C SER A 301 5.14 6.95 15.25
N LYS A 302 5.62 6.71 16.47
CA LYS A 302 6.50 5.59 16.83
C LYS A 302 5.72 4.28 16.94
N ILE A 303 5.30 3.75 15.78
CA ILE A 303 4.66 2.44 15.67
C ILE A 303 5.59 1.45 14.96
N PRO A 304 5.42 0.12 15.13
CA PRO A 304 6.30 -0.87 14.52
C PRO A 304 6.56 -0.65 13.03
N ALA A 305 5.51 -0.40 12.24
CA ALA A 305 5.63 -0.17 10.80
C ALA A 305 6.47 1.07 10.44
N HIS A 306 6.43 2.14 11.23
CA HIS A 306 7.27 3.31 11.01
C HIS A 306 8.70 3.07 11.49
N GLN A 307 8.89 2.34 12.60
CA GLN A 307 10.22 1.97 13.11
C GLN A 307 11.00 1.04 12.17
N GLU A 308 10.30 0.25 11.34
CA GLU A 308 10.93 -0.58 10.30
C GLU A 308 11.55 0.27 9.18
N ILE A 309 10.94 1.40 8.84
CA ILE A 309 11.34 2.22 7.69
C ILE A 309 12.03 3.53 8.07
N ILE A 310 11.97 3.94 9.34
CA ILE A 310 12.59 5.16 9.85
C ILE A 310 13.53 4.85 11.00
N THR A 311 14.78 5.27 10.90
CA THR A 311 15.71 5.37 12.01
C THR A 311 15.65 6.78 12.57
N HIS A 312 15.14 6.91 13.79
CA HIS A 312 14.91 8.21 14.45
C HIS A 312 16.16 9.11 14.39
N MET A 313 15.96 10.37 14.01
CA MET A 313 16.98 11.44 13.84
C MET A 313 18.04 11.17 12.77
N LYS A 314 17.97 10.03 12.05
CA LYS A 314 18.90 9.71 10.95
C LYS A 314 18.26 9.95 9.58
N ASP A 315 17.07 9.38 9.34
CA ASP A 315 16.37 9.42 8.06
C ASP A 315 14.87 9.74 8.20
N GLY A 316 14.49 10.22 9.40
CA GLY A 316 13.17 10.69 9.77
C GLY A 316 13.07 10.86 11.28
N ILE A 317 11.94 11.34 11.74
CA ILE A 317 11.68 11.61 13.15
C ILE A 317 10.50 10.78 13.62
N LEU A 318 10.69 10.03 14.70
CA LEU A 318 9.63 9.26 15.34
C LEU A 318 9.20 9.95 16.63
N PHE A 319 7.89 10.16 16.80
CA PHE A 319 7.30 10.71 18.01
C PHE A 319 6.37 9.72 18.70
N ASP A 320 6.29 9.81 20.02
CA ASP A 320 5.37 9.00 20.82
C ASP A 320 3.94 9.52 20.69
N ILE A 321 2.98 8.62 20.45
CA ILE A 321 1.55 8.98 20.33
C ILE A 321 1.00 9.44 21.69
N GLU A 322 1.50 8.93 22.79
CA GLU A 322 1.04 9.28 24.15
C GLU A 322 1.64 10.61 24.62
N LYS A 323 2.86 10.96 24.14
CA LYS A 323 3.57 12.21 24.44
C LYS A 323 4.17 12.80 23.16
N PRO A 324 3.38 13.36 22.25
CA PRO A 324 3.82 13.68 20.90
C PRO A 324 4.87 14.79 20.81
N GLU A 325 4.87 15.77 21.70
CA GLU A 325 5.83 16.87 21.77
C GLU A 325 6.19 17.53 20.43
N LEU A 326 5.23 17.64 19.50
CA LEU A 326 5.49 18.09 18.13
C LEU A 326 6.07 19.52 18.09
N ASN A 327 5.68 20.38 19.03
CA ASN A 327 6.24 21.72 19.14
C ASN A 327 7.76 21.71 19.33
N ASN A 328 8.27 20.84 20.19
CA ASN A 328 9.71 20.70 20.43
C ASN A 328 10.43 20.21 19.17
N ILE A 329 9.85 19.22 18.46
CA ILE A 329 10.38 18.69 17.21
C ILE A 329 10.49 19.80 16.14
N PHE A 330 9.42 20.58 15.94
CA PHE A 330 9.46 21.66 14.95
C PHE A 330 10.40 22.79 15.35
N SER A 331 10.49 23.11 16.64
CA SER A 331 11.45 24.11 17.15
C SER A 331 12.90 23.70 16.89
N GLN A 332 13.25 22.44 17.13
CA GLN A 332 14.57 21.89 16.84
C GLN A 332 14.89 21.93 15.33
N LEU A 333 13.94 21.50 14.48
CA LEU A 333 14.11 21.52 13.03
C LEU A 333 14.24 22.94 12.44
N LYS A 334 13.61 23.93 13.06
CA LYS A 334 13.77 25.35 12.71
C LYS A 334 15.15 25.89 13.14
N ALA A 335 15.62 25.49 14.31
CA ALA A 335 16.91 25.90 14.86
C ALA A 335 18.11 25.30 14.11
N SER A 336 17.95 24.08 13.56
CA SER A 336 19.03 23.36 12.86
C SER A 336 18.58 22.95 11.44
N PRO A 337 18.55 23.89 10.47
CA PRO A 337 18.16 23.57 9.08
C PRO A 337 19.08 22.56 8.40
N GLU A 338 20.35 22.50 8.83
CA GLU A 338 21.36 21.54 8.33
C GLU A 338 20.99 20.11 8.70
N ASP A 339 20.58 19.86 9.96
CA ASP A 339 20.14 18.54 10.39
C ASP A 339 18.93 18.06 9.58
N ALA A 340 17.96 18.94 9.34
CA ALA A 340 16.83 18.65 8.48
C ALA A 340 17.25 18.26 7.05
N SER A 341 18.29 18.91 6.50
CA SER A 341 18.84 18.59 5.18
C SER A 341 19.53 17.23 5.16
N ILE A 342 20.28 16.89 6.21
CA ILE A 342 20.94 15.59 6.38
C ILE A 342 19.90 14.48 6.48
N ILE A 343 18.88 14.64 7.32
CA ILE A 343 17.78 13.68 7.47
C ILE A 343 17.08 13.44 6.14
N SER A 344 16.78 14.50 5.38
CA SER A 344 16.16 14.41 4.06
C SER A 344 17.00 13.60 3.06
N LYS A 345 18.32 13.87 2.98
CA LYS A 345 19.24 13.14 2.10
C LYS A 345 19.32 11.65 2.48
N ASN A 346 19.43 11.35 3.77
CA ASN A 346 19.47 9.98 4.26
C ASN A 346 18.17 9.23 3.98
N ALA A 347 17.02 9.91 4.08
CA ALA A 347 15.71 9.36 3.76
C ALA A 347 15.61 8.94 2.28
N ILE A 348 16.04 9.80 1.35
CA ILE A 348 16.09 9.50 -0.08
C ILE A 348 16.95 8.26 -0.34
N GLU A 349 18.16 8.23 0.22
CA GLU A 349 19.11 7.14 -0.01
C GLU A 349 18.56 5.80 0.55
N ARG A 350 17.97 5.82 1.75
CA ARG A 350 17.35 4.64 2.34
C ARG A 350 16.23 4.07 1.45
N VAL A 351 15.34 4.92 0.96
CA VAL A 351 14.24 4.50 0.08
C VAL A 351 14.78 3.97 -1.24
N LYS A 352 15.79 4.62 -1.83
CA LYS A 352 16.44 4.16 -3.06
C LYS A 352 17.05 2.76 -2.89
N GLN A 353 17.70 2.51 -1.77
CA GLN A 353 18.34 1.21 -1.48
C GLN A 353 17.34 0.10 -1.18
N ASN A 354 16.25 0.40 -0.45
CA ASN A 354 15.39 -0.65 0.11
C ASN A 354 14.03 -0.76 -0.59
N ASN A 355 13.50 0.31 -1.17
CA ASN A 355 12.14 0.41 -1.67
C ASN A 355 12.05 0.85 -3.14
N SER A 356 13.18 0.87 -3.87
CA SER A 356 13.12 1.19 -5.30
C SER A 356 12.35 0.13 -6.07
N ILE A 357 11.58 0.58 -7.07
CA ILE A 357 10.81 -0.34 -7.92
C ILE A 357 11.70 -1.37 -8.63
N SER A 358 12.92 -0.97 -9.00
CA SER A 358 13.90 -1.87 -9.63
C SER A 358 14.33 -3.00 -8.69
N LYS A 359 14.60 -2.69 -7.41
CA LYS A 359 14.96 -3.70 -6.41
C LYS A 359 13.79 -4.66 -6.16
N ILE A 360 12.60 -4.12 -5.89
CA ILE A 360 11.45 -4.96 -5.55
C ILE A 360 11.01 -5.81 -6.76
N SER A 361 11.07 -5.29 -7.99
CA SER A 361 10.77 -6.07 -9.18
C SER A 361 11.80 -7.20 -9.41
N LYS A 362 13.10 -6.96 -9.13
CA LYS A 362 14.12 -7.99 -9.15
C LYS A 362 13.85 -9.10 -8.15
N ASP A 363 13.53 -8.71 -6.90
CA ASP A 363 13.23 -9.68 -5.84
C ASP A 363 11.99 -10.53 -6.20
N MET A 364 10.93 -9.90 -6.74
CA MET A 364 9.74 -10.63 -7.24
C MET A 364 10.05 -11.55 -8.41
N TYR A 365 10.90 -11.11 -9.35
CA TYR A 365 11.34 -11.95 -10.47
C TYR A 365 12.08 -13.21 -9.98
N MET A 366 12.98 -13.06 -9.01
CA MET A 366 13.67 -14.21 -8.40
C MET A 366 12.71 -15.14 -7.67
N ASP A 367 11.68 -14.61 -7.01
CA ASP A 367 10.62 -15.42 -6.41
C ASP A 367 9.87 -16.24 -7.48
N TYR A 368 9.55 -15.65 -8.63
CA TYR A 368 8.86 -16.38 -9.71
C TYR A 368 9.73 -17.49 -10.30
N LEU A 369 11.02 -17.25 -10.43
CA LEU A 369 11.95 -18.31 -10.89
C LEU A 369 11.98 -19.46 -9.88
N SER A 370 12.17 -19.18 -8.59
CA SER A 370 12.22 -20.20 -7.55
C SER A 370 10.94 -21.03 -7.37
N ILE A 371 9.80 -20.55 -7.91
CA ILE A 371 8.55 -21.29 -7.92
C ILE A 371 8.50 -22.32 -9.07
N LEU A 372 9.24 -22.06 -10.15
CA LEU A 372 9.23 -22.90 -11.37
C LEU A 372 10.35 -23.94 -11.39
N ASP A 373 11.43 -23.71 -10.61
CA ASP A 373 12.49 -24.68 -10.36
C ASP A 373 11.97 -25.80 -9.44
#